data_aa0a205369dd3b1faf3d4414c3312695
#
_entry.id   aa0a205369dd3b1faf3d4414c3312695
#
_cell.length_a   1.000
_cell.length_b   1.000
_cell.length_c   1.000
_cell.angle_alpha   90.00
_cell.angle_beta   90.00
_cell.angle_gamma   90.00
#
_symmetry.space_group_name_H-M   'P 1'
#
loop_
_entity.id
_entity.type
_entity.pdbx_description
1 polymer ?
#
loop_
_entity_poly.entity_id
_entity_poly.type
_entity_poly.pdbx_seq_one_letter_code
_entity_poly.pdbx_strand_id
1 'polypeptide(L)'
;MIKHTLLLATAVLGGAYMASAQQDNFLLFSSQHQLSSASVLPSQFGASTESVWISLPSVHAWGGTDFLKRSEAIEILNGGEVPAELVDQVINRLDERNYIYAGAEVSPFAAGYSIRKNGTEYLTLHLSWTEQAAIQTTIGEYLPKVAWFGNKPYAGTRLDLGPVQGSGIYQRRIALGAAFPLLGNDNFSLRSGFRLHYNMGMAAAFVRPSQAELFTATDGSSIDYDLLVKAQLAGVEDFDPFNSTGRGVGVDFSTSMAWGGNDGSRFSADAGISDLGFMRFYDQVETHRIEGEEVFQGFQVEDVANPFDGLDADTLNSFFNTETTPGGSFAMPMSTRMTFRFGYHLSDLDRRGRLFNKHSIY
;
A
#
# COMPACT_ATOMS: atom_id res chain seq x y z
N MET A 1 -20.17 -14.93 6.32
CA MET A 1 -19.11 -13.95 6.62
C MET A 1 -17.79 -14.26 5.92
N ILE A 2 -17.18 -15.41 6.09
CA ILE A 2 -15.89 -15.82 5.48
C ILE A 2 -15.82 -15.65 3.94
N LYS A 3 -16.93 -15.82 3.22
CA LYS A 3 -16.96 -15.73 1.74
C LYS A 3 -16.68 -14.33 1.17
N HIS A 4 -17.03 -13.26 1.87
CA HIS A 4 -16.85 -11.88 1.37
C HIS A 4 -15.45 -11.36 1.68
N THR A 5 -14.89 -11.74 2.81
CA THR A 5 -13.49 -11.46 3.17
C THR A 5 -12.53 -12.19 2.21
N LEU A 6 -12.89 -13.42 1.81
CA LEU A 6 -12.13 -14.17 0.80
C LEU A 6 -12.18 -13.50 -0.58
N LEU A 7 -13.33 -12.91 -0.96
CA LEU A 7 -13.48 -12.23 -2.26
C LEU A 7 -12.65 -10.94 -2.33
N LEU A 8 -12.59 -10.17 -1.24
CA LEU A 8 -11.73 -8.98 -1.16
C LEU A 8 -10.25 -9.37 -1.16
N ALA A 9 -9.87 -10.40 -0.41
CA ALA A 9 -8.52 -10.95 -0.42
C ALA A 9 -8.16 -11.52 -1.80
N THR A 10 -9.10 -12.20 -2.48
CA THR A 10 -8.88 -12.76 -3.82
C THR A 10 -8.82 -11.66 -4.89
N ALA A 11 -9.57 -10.56 -4.75
CA ALA A 11 -9.48 -9.41 -5.65
C ALA A 11 -8.15 -8.66 -5.47
N VAL A 12 -7.69 -8.50 -4.23
CA VAL A 12 -6.37 -7.90 -3.91
C VAL A 12 -5.24 -8.84 -4.35
N LEU A 13 -5.37 -10.14 -4.12
CA LEU A 13 -4.38 -11.13 -4.57
C LEU A 13 -4.45 -11.37 -6.09
N GLY A 14 -5.63 -11.35 -6.70
CA GLY A 14 -5.80 -11.42 -8.14
C GLY A 14 -5.24 -10.19 -8.87
N GLY A 15 -5.34 -9.00 -8.25
CA GLY A 15 -4.65 -7.79 -8.70
C GLY A 15 -3.12 -7.92 -8.60
N ALA A 16 -2.60 -8.58 -7.56
CA ALA A 16 -1.17 -8.85 -7.39
C ALA A 16 -0.60 -9.82 -8.45
N TYR A 17 -1.44 -10.68 -9.05
CA TYR A 17 -1.04 -11.54 -10.16
C TYR A 17 -0.61 -10.75 -11.42
N MET A 18 -1.13 -9.53 -11.58
CA MET A 18 -0.74 -8.62 -12.66
C MET A 18 0.42 -7.68 -12.28
N ALA A 19 0.79 -7.64 -11.01
CA ALA A 19 1.73 -6.68 -10.49
C ALA A 19 3.15 -7.23 -10.36
N SER A 20 3.90 -7.16 -11.44
CA SER A 20 5.34 -6.92 -11.30
C SER A 20 5.54 -5.47 -10.85
N ALA A 21 5.18 -5.17 -9.60
CA ALA A 21 4.89 -3.83 -9.09
C ALA A 21 6.04 -2.81 -9.20
N GLN A 22 7.28 -3.24 -9.27
CA GLN A 22 8.40 -2.33 -9.53
C GLN A 22 8.57 -1.99 -11.03
N GLN A 23 8.12 -2.85 -11.93
CA GLN A 23 8.17 -2.56 -13.37
C GLN A 23 7.04 -1.64 -13.81
N ASP A 24 5.87 -1.70 -13.16
CA ASP A 24 4.73 -0.87 -13.53
C ASP A 24 4.92 0.59 -13.14
N ASN A 25 5.57 0.88 -12.02
CA ASN A 25 6.02 2.23 -11.70
C ASN A 25 7.00 2.76 -12.75
N PHE A 26 7.86 1.91 -13.30
CA PHE A 26 8.78 2.27 -14.37
C PHE A 26 8.03 2.60 -15.68
N LEU A 27 7.01 1.82 -16.05
CA LEU A 27 6.17 2.09 -17.22
C LEU A 27 5.29 3.34 -17.03
N LEU A 28 4.75 3.57 -15.83
CA LEU A 28 4.04 4.81 -15.47
C LEU A 28 4.92 6.04 -15.65
N PHE A 29 6.23 5.91 -15.41
CA PHE A 29 7.19 6.99 -15.53
C PHE A 29 7.92 7.01 -16.88
N SER A 30 7.82 5.96 -17.69
CA SER A 30 8.57 5.84 -18.95
C SER A 30 8.05 6.74 -20.06
N SER A 31 6.80 7.19 -20.01
CA SER A 31 6.26 8.17 -20.95
C SER A 31 5.90 9.47 -20.25
N GLN A 32 6.53 10.57 -20.66
CA GLN A 32 6.22 11.93 -20.17
C GLN A 32 4.78 12.39 -20.49
N HIS A 33 4.04 11.61 -21.26
CA HIS A 33 2.72 11.94 -21.75
C HIS A 33 1.60 11.02 -21.21
N GLN A 34 1.91 10.10 -20.30
CA GLN A 34 0.87 9.25 -19.74
C GLN A 34 0.13 9.98 -18.62
N LEU A 35 -1.19 10.03 -18.76
CA LEU A 35 -2.11 10.58 -17.75
C LEU A 35 -1.98 9.92 -16.38
N SER A 36 -1.50 8.68 -16.36
CA SER A 36 -1.18 7.92 -15.15
C SER A 36 -0.02 8.52 -14.33
N SER A 37 0.98 9.15 -14.96
CA SER A 37 2.04 9.86 -14.22
C SER A 37 1.51 11.10 -13.52
N ALA A 38 0.49 11.73 -14.07
CA ALA A 38 -0.18 12.88 -13.49
C ALA A 38 -0.97 12.54 -12.21
N SER A 39 -1.34 11.28 -12.02
CA SER A 39 -1.97 10.83 -10.76
C SER A 39 -0.99 10.87 -9.57
N VAL A 40 0.31 10.80 -9.85
CA VAL A 40 1.38 10.85 -8.84
C VAL A 40 2.06 12.21 -8.78
N LEU A 41 2.22 12.87 -9.93
CA LEU A 41 2.91 14.14 -10.08
C LEU A 41 1.98 15.19 -10.73
N PRO A 42 1.27 16.00 -9.96
CA PRO A 42 0.37 17.03 -10.50
C PRO A 42 1.01 17.98 -11.52
N SER A 43 2.31 18.25 -11.43
CA SER A 43 3.05 19.07 -12.40
C SER A 43 3.04 18.49 -13.83
N GLN A 44 2.75 17.21 -14.00
CA GLN A 44 2.67 16.53 -15.30
C GLN A 44 1.32 16.73 -16.00
N PHE A 45 0.31 17.32 -15.33
CA PHE A 45 -0.94 17.67 -15.99
C PHE A 45 -0.69 18.65 -17.14
N GLY A 46 -1.32 18.41 -18.29
CA GLY A 46 -1.28 19.32 -19.43
C GLY A 46 0.05 19.37 -20.19
N ALA A 47 0.97 18.45 -19.95
CA ALA A 47 2.18 18.34 -20.76
C ALA A 47 1.90 17.98 -22.24
N SER A 48 0.64 17.71 -22.59
CA SER A 48 0.21 17.43 -23.96
C SER A 48 -0.08 18.73 -24.74
N THR A 49 -0.06 18.64 -26.06
CA THR A 49 -0.42 19.74 -26.96
C THR A 49 -1.93 19.99 -27.01
N GLU A 50 -2.73 19.09 -26.48
CA GLU A 50 -4.20 19.14 -26.51
C GLU A 50 -4.75 20.08 -25.44
N SER A 51 -5.83 20.79 -25.78
CA SER A 51 -6.52 21.67 -24.83
C SER A 51 -7.48 20.94 -23.90
N VAL A 52 -8.03 19.82 -24.36
CA VAL A 52 -8.94 18.96 -23.59
C VAL A 52 -8.43 17.54 -23.69
N TRP A 53 -8.44 16.83 -22.57
CA TRP A 53 -8.17 15.41 -22.56
C TRP A 53 -9.08 14.69 -21.57
N ILE A 54 -9.40 13.45 -21.89
CA ILE A 54 -10.16 12.54 -21.03
C ILE A 54 -9.38 11.23 -20.99
N SER A 55 -9.18 10.69 -19.82
CA SER A 55 -8.51 9.39 -19.69
C SER A 55 -9.52 8.25 -19.78
N LEU A 56 -9.08 7.16 -20.39
CA LEU A 56 -9.77 5.87 -20.27
C LEU A 56 -9.59 5.34 -18.85
N PRO A 57 -10.48 4.44 -18.39
CA PRO A 57 -10.31 3.76 -17.12
C PRO A 57 -8.93 3.11 -17.02
N SER A 58 -8.28 3.27 -15.88
CA SER A 58 -6.98 2.68 -15.60
C SER A 58 -7.00 1.91 -14.29
N VAL A 59 -6.21 0.83 -14.22
CA VAL A 59 -6.01 0.02 -13.03
C VAL A 59 -4.53 -0.04 -12.72
N HIS A 60 -4.20 0.18 -11.47
CA HIS A 60 -2.84 0.07 -10.96
C HIS A 60 -2.84 -0.76 -9.69
N ALA A 61 -1.89 -1.68 -9.55
CA ALA A 61 -1.71 -2.47 -8.34
C ALA A 61 -0.23 -2.47 -7.94
N TRP A 62 0.02 -2.52 -6.65
CA TRP A 62 1.37 -2.56 -6.10
C TRP A 62 1.42 -3.44 -4.86
N GLY A 63 2.60 -3.93 -4.54
CA GLY A 63 2.82 -4.71 -3.34
C GLY A 63 4.29 -5.02 -3.15
N GLY A 64 4.66 -5.33 -1.94
CA GLY A 64 6.02 -5.70 -1.61
C GLY A 64 6.20 -6.02 -0.14
N THR A 65 7.38 -6.51 0.15
CA THR A 65 7.84 -6.83 1.49
C THR A 65 9.37 -6.72 1.49
N ASP A 66 9.95 -6.46 2.62
CA ASP A 66 11.40 -6.33 2.78
C ASP A 66 12.13 -7.66 2.94
N PHE A 67 11.41 -8.75 3.19
CA PHE A 67 11.99 -10.08 3.46
C PHE A 67 11.83 -11.10 2.31
N LEU A 68 10.94 -10.87 1.32
CA LEU A 68 10.79 -11.74 0.16
C LEU A 68 11.56 -11.19 -1.05
N LYS A 69 12.35 -12.03 -1.70
CA LYS A 69 12.90 -11.72 -3.01
C LYS A 69 11.80 -11.84 -4.07
N ARG A 70 11.95 -11.07 -5.15
CA ARG A 70 10.98 -11.08 -6.26
C ARG A 70 10.75 -12.50 -6.84
N SER A 71 11.82 -13.29 -7.00
CA SER A 71 11.71 -14.66 -7.50
C SER A 71 10.88 -15.56 -6.60
N GLU A 72 11.06 -15.42 -5.27
CA GLU A 72 10.33 -16.15 -4.25
C GLU A 72 8.85 -15.75 -4.24
N ALA A 73 8.58 -14.44 -4.33
CA ALA A 73 7.20 -13.95 -4.43
C ALA A 73 6.49 -14.48 -5.68
N ILE A 74 7.17 -14.51 -6.84
CA ILE A 74 6.62 -15.07 -8.08
C ILE A 74 6.35 -16.58 -7.93
N GLU A 75 7.24 -17.32 -7.28
CA GLU A 75 7.08 -18.76 -7.05
C GLU A 75 5.85 -19.04 -6.18
N ILE A 76 5.67 -18.31 -5.09
CA ILE A 76 4.50 -18.39 -4.22
C ILE A 76 3.21 -18.04 -4.99
N LEU A 77 3.23 -16.98 -5.79
CA LEU A 77 2.06 -16.49 -6.54
C LEU A 77 1.66 -17.42 -7.70
N ASN A 78 2.59 -18.18 -8.25
CA ASN A 78 2.29 -19.13 -9.32
C ASN A 78 1.47 -20.37 -8.86
N GLY A 79 1.12 -20.45 -7.57
CA GLY A 79 0.14 -21.40 -7.05
C GLY A 79 0.61 -22.85 -6.96
N GLY A 80 1.93 -23.08 -6.96
CA GLY A 80 2.50 -24.37 -6.62
C GLY A 80 2.51 -24.62 -5.10
N GLU A 81 2.80 -25.86 -4.70
CA GLU A 81 3.17 -26.14 -3.31
C GLU A 81 4.44 -25.35 -3.00
N VAL A 82 4.38 -24.49 -1.98
CA VAL A 82 5.55 -23.73 -1.53
C VAL A 82 6.50 -24.69 -0.84
N PRO A 83 7.73 -24.90 -1.34
CA PRO A 83 8.67 -25.83 -0.69
C PRO A 83 8.96 -25.39 0.74
N ALA A 84 9.01 -26.33 1.68
CA ALA A 84 9.31 -26.04 3.08
C ALA A 84 10.67 -25.34 3.23
N GLU A 85 11.64 -25.69 2.41
CA GLU A 85 12.96 -25.07 2.36
C GLU A 85 12.90 -23.58 2.00
N LEU A 86 11.97 -23.18 1.13
CA LEU A 86 11.75 -21.78 0.78
C LEU A 86 11.15 -21.03 1.96
N VAL A 87 10.16 -21.64 2.64
CA VAL A 87 9.56 -21.04 3.85
C VAL A 87 10.60 -20.86 4.93
N ASP A 88 11.43 -21.88 5.18
CA ASP A 88 12.53 -21.84 6.15
C ASP A 88 13.53 -20.71 5.83
N GLN A 89 13.90 -20.55 4.54
CA GLN A 89 14.80 -19.48 4.12
C GLN A 89 14.18 -18.09 4.33
N VAL A 90 12.90 -17.94 4.04
CA VAL A 90 12.17 -16.67 4.22
C VAL A 90 12.08 -16.34 5.71
N ILE A 91 11.61 -17.29 6.52
CA ILE A 91 11.43 -17.09 7.97
C ILE A 91 12.76 -16.81 8.68
N ASN A 92 13.84 -17.49 8.30
CA ASN A 92 15.16 -17.24 8.87
C ASN A 92 15.78 -15.89 8.46
N ARG A 93 15.19 -15.20 7.50
CA ARG A 93 15.63 -13.88 7.02
C ARG A 93 14.88 -12.72 7.67
N LEU A 94 13.84 -13.03 8.47
CA LEU A 94 13.08 -12.02 9.17
C LEU A 94 13.93 -11.31 10.22
N ASP A 95 13.75 -9.99 10.26
CA ASP A 95 14.33 -9.08 11.24
C ASP A 95 13.33 -8.74 12.34
N GLU A 96 13.74 -7.94 13.33
CA GLU A 96 12.87 -7.46 14.41
C GLU A 96 11.61 -6.74 13.91
N ARG A 97 11.67 -6.16 12.71
CA ARG A 97 10.55 -5.47 12.05
C ARG A 97 10.54 -5.77 10.58
N ASN A 98 9.48 -6.40 10.13
CA ASN A 98 9.30 -6.76 8.74
C ASN A 98 8.05 -6.07 8.19
N TYR A 99 8.14 -5.55 6.98
CA TYR A 99 7.09 -4.77 6.34
C TYR A 99 6.42 -5.56 5.22
N ILE A 100 5.09 -5.52 5.22
CA ILE A 100 4.27 -6.02 4.12
C ILE A 100 3.34 -4.89 3.70
N TYR A 101 3.27 -4.62 2.41
CA TYR A 101 2.30 -3.66 1.87
C TYR A 101 1.75 -4.16 0.55
N ALA A 102 0.48 -3.87 0.29
CA ALA A 102 -0.17 -4.12 -0.98
C ALA A 102 -1.29 -3.12 -1.21
N GLY A 103 -1.62 -2.88 -2.47
CA GLY A 103 -2.74 -2.03 -2.81
C GLY A 103 -3.13 -2.13 -4.27
N ALA A 104 -4.31 -1.61 -4.55
CA ALA A 104 -4.83 -1.44 -5.90
C ALA A 104 -5.58 -0.12 -6.01
N GLU A 105 -5.48 0.49 -7.15
CA GLU A 105 -6.15 1.73 -7.51
C GLU A 105 -6.84 1.56 -8.86
N VAL A 106 -8.09 1.95 -8.92
CA VAL A 106 -8.86 2.04 -10.16
C VAL A 106 -9.25 3.50 -10.36
N SER A 107 -8.86 4.09 -11.48
CA SER A 107 -9.30 5.42 -11.89
C SER A 107 -10.32 5.30 -13.02
N PRO A 108 -11.62 5.29 -12.70
CA PRO A 108 -12.66 5.15 -13.71
C PRO A 108 -12.70 6.34 -14.66
N PHE A 109 -12.33 7.51 -14.16
CA PHE A 109 -12.43 8.76 -14.92
C PHE A 109 -11.38 9.77 -14.47
N ALA A 110 -10.74 10.40 -15.44
CA ALA A 110 -10.01 11.65 -15.25
C ALA A 110 -10.14 12.53 -16.49
N ALA A 111 -10.20 13.84 -16.30
CA ALA A 111 -10.25 14.80 -17.36
C ALA A 111 -9.43 16.04 -17.02
N GLY A 112 -8.95 16.74 -18.05
CA GLY A 112 -8.25 17.98 -17.89
C GLY A 112 -8.53 18.97 -19.02
N TYR A 113 -8.33 20.23 -18.68
CA TYR A 113 -8.50 21.35 -19.58
C TYR A 113 -7.32 22.31 -19.48
N SER A 114 -6.62 22.51 -20.58
CA SER A 114 -5.46 23.41 -20.66
C SER A 114 -5.87 24.75 -21.24
N ILE A 115 -5.75 25.80 -20.44
CA ILE A 115 -5.97 27.19 -20.83
C ILE A 115 -4.68 27.69 -21.47
N ARG A 116 -4.79 28.14 -22.72
CA ARG A 116 -3.67 28.64 -23.51
C ARG A 116 -3.89 30.09 -23.93
N LYS A 117 -2.83 30.85 -23.93
CA LYS A 117 -2.79 32.22 -24.46
C LYS A 117 -1.68 32.34 -25.49
N ASN A 118 -2.02 32.74 -26.70
CA ASN A 118 -1.08 32.85 -27.83
C ASN A 118 -0.30 31.52 -28.09
N GLY A 119 -0.98 30.37 -27.99
CA GLY A 119 -0.36 29.07 -28.17
C GLY A 119 0.45 28.55 -26.97
N THR A 120 0.72 29.38 -25.98
CA THR A 120 1.47 29.00 -24.78
C THR A 120 0.46 28.59 -23.68
N GLU A 121 0.74 27.46 -23.04
CA GLU A 121 -0.02 27.00 -21.89
C GLU A 121 0.17 27.96 -20.71
N TYR A 122 -0.93 28.32 -20.09
CA TYR A 122 -0.95 29.19 -18.91
C TYR A 122 -1.34 28.42 -17.66
N LEU A 123 -2.34 27.53 -17.74
CA LEU A 123 -2.88 26.76 -16.65
C LEU A 123 -3.53 25.51 -17.20
N THR A 124 -3.34 24.39 -16.54
CA THR A 124 -4.13 23.17 -16.79
C THR A 124 -4.90 22.81 -15.54
N LEU A 125 -6.21 22.66 -15.68
CA LEU A 125 -7.10 22.15 -14.64
C LEU A 125 -7.29 20.65 -14.83
N HIS A 126 -7.47 19.93 -13.73
CA HIS A 126 -7.62 18.48 -13.71
C HIS A 126 -8.69 18.07 -12.70
N LEU A 127 -9.54 17.13 -13.11
CA LEU A 127 -10.52 16.46 -12.25
C LEU A 127 -10.34 14.96 -12.39
N SER A 128 -10.36 14.24 -11.27
CA SER A 128 -10.30 12.78 -11.28
C SER A 128 -11.15 12.14 -10.20
N TRP A 129 -11.57 10.91 -10.48
CA TRP A 129 -12.20 10.00 -9.55
C TRP A 129 -11.35 8.74 -9.48
N THR A 130 -11.09 8.27 -8.26
CA THR A 130 -10.23 7.11 -8.01
C THR A 130 -10.81 6.29 -6.87
N GLU A 131 -10.85 4.97 -7.04
CA GLU A 131 -11.11 3.98 -5.99
C GLU A 131 -9.78 3.36 -5.60
N GLN A 132 -9.48 3.30 -4.31
CA GLN A 132 -8.21 2.79 -3.81
C GLN A 132 -8.43 1.85 -2.62
N ALA A 133 -7.83 0.68 -2.69
CA ALA A 133 -7.66 -0.22 -1.55
C ALA A 133 -6.17 -0.39 -1.26
N ALA A 134 -5.78 -0.27 -0.01
CA ALA A 134 -4.39 -0.43 0.39
C ALA A 134 -4.30 -1.05 1.79
N ILE A 135 -3.29 -1.90 1.98
CA ILE A 135 -2.94 -2.47 3.28
C ILE A 135 -1.44 -2.27 3.51
N GLN A 136 -1.08 -2.03 4.75
CA GLN A 136 0.30 -2.09 5.20
C GLN A 136 0.34 -2.69 6.60
N THR A 137 1.30 -3.54 6.86
CA THR A 137 1.50 -4.15 8.18
C THR A 137 2.98 -4.29 8.50
N THR A 138 3.29 -4.25 9.77
CA THR A 138 4.61 -4.56 10.33
C THR A 138 4.43 -5.73 11.28
N ILE A 139 5.28 -6.74 11.14
CA ILE A 139 5.29 -7.93 12.00
C ILE A 139 6.69 -8.15 12.58
N GLY A 140 6.75 -8.61 13.82
CA GLY A 140 7.99 -9.04 14.46
C GLY A 140 8.48 -10.38 13.88
N GLU A 141 9.75 -10.66 14.06
CA GLU A 141 10.37 -11.89 13.54
C GLU A 141 9.85 -13.16 14.22
N TYR A 142 9.59 -13.09 15.55
CA TYR A 142 9.25 -14.29 16.31
C TYR A 142 7.82 -14.77 16.08
N LEU A 143 6.87 -13.90 15.71
CA LEU A 143 5.52 -14.34 15.41
C LEU A 143 5.46 -15.37 14.26
N PRO A 144 6.04 -15.13 13.07
CA PRO A 144 6.12 -16.15 12.03
C PRO A 144 7.02 -17.33 12.39
N LYS A 145 8.12 -17.11 13.13
CA LYS A 145 9.03 -18.19 13.57
C LYS A 145 8.33 -19.17 14.51
N VAL A 146 7.58 -18.67 15.48
CA VAL A 146 6.80 -19.52 16.39
C VAL A 146 5.64 -20.20 15.65
N ALA A 147 4.97 -19.51 14.74
CA ALA A 147 3.90 -20.12 13.95
C ALA A 147 4.40 -21.27 13.05
N TRP A 148 5.63 -21.21 12.56
CA TRP A 148 6.19 -22.21 11.67
C TRP A 148 6.95 -23.33 12.39
N PHE A 149 7.88 -22.95 13.30
CA PHE A 149 8.74 -23.91 14.00
C PHE A 149 8.18 -24.37 15.35
N GLY A 150 7.09 -23.75 15.82
CA GLY A 150 6.59 -23.91 17.18
C GLY A 150 7.45 -23.16 18.20
N ASN A 151 7.05 -23.22 19.46
CA ASN A 151 7.73 -22.55 20.59
C ASN A 151 8.90 -23.35 21.18
N LYS A 152 8.97 -24.66 20.92
CA LYS A 152 9.99 -25.57 21.50
C LYS A 152 11.43 -25.12 21.24
N PRO A 153 11.84 -24.67 20.04
CA PRO A 153 13.21 -24.20 19.79
C PRO A 153 13.63 -23.00 20.65
N TYR A 154 12.65 -22.29 21.19
CA TYR A 154 12.86 -21.06 21.96
C TYR A 154 12.59 -21.23 23.46
N ALA A 155 12.42 -22.46 23.92
CA ALA A 155 12.18 -22.75 25.34
C ALA A 155 13.26 -22.16 26.24
N GLY A 156 12.87 -21.53 27.34
CA GLY A 156 13.73 -20.80 28.25
C GLY A 156 14.06 -19.38 27.85
N THR A 157 13.53 -18.90 26.71
CA THR A 157 13.72 -17.53 26.22
C THR A 157 12.38 -16.79 26.17
N ARG A 158 12.34 -15.54 26.64
CA ARG A 158 11.18 -14.67 26.46
C ARG A 158 11.25 -14.04 25.08
N LEU A 159 10.23 -14.29 24.28
CA LEU A 159 10.13 -13.82 22.90
C LEU A 159 9.22 -12.59 22.86
N ASP A 160 9.66 -11.53 22.19
CA ASP A 160 8.80 -10.44 21.76
C ASP A 160 8.19 -10.81 20.39
N LEU A 161 6.91 -11.17 20.37
CA LEU A 161 6.19 -11.51 19.14
C LEU A 161 5.74 -10.24 18.38
N GLY A 162 5.88 -9.05 19.02
CA GLY A 162 5.59 -7.75 18.39
C GLY A 162 6.77 -7.23 17.56
N PRO A 163 6.60 -6.05 16.96
CA PRO A 163 5.33 -5.34 16.87
C PRO A 163 4.37 -5.99 15.88
N VAL A 164 3.09 -6.08 16.25
CA VAL A 164 2.01 -6.33 15.30
C VAL A 164 1.24 -5.03 15.15
N GLN A 165 1.42 -4.37 14.06
CA GLN A 165 0.73 -3.12 13.74
C GLN A 165 0.41 -3.07 12.26
N GLY A 166 -0.68 -2.41 11.90
CA GLY A 166 -1.04 -2.31 10.51
C GLY A 166 -2.22 -1.39 10.27
N SER A 167 -2.42 -1.12 9.01
CA SER A 167 -3.60 -0.40 8.53
C SER A 167 -4.06 -0.95 7.21
N GLY A 168 -5.37 -1.02 7.05
CA GLY A 168 -6.03 -1.29 5.79
C GLY A 168 -7.06 -0.20 5.54
N ILE A 169 -7.23 0.21 4.30
CA ILE A 169 -8.18 1.21 3.91
C ILE A 169 -8.76 0.90 2.52
N TYR A 170 -10.07 1.08 2.39
CA TYR A 170 -10.72 1.23 1.11
C TYR A 170 -11.37 2.60 1.06
N GLN A 171 -11.02 3.39 0.05
CA GLN A 171 -11.48 4.77 -0.09
C GLN A 171 -11.82 5.12 -1.54
N ARG A 172 -12.76 6.03 -1.68
CA ARG A 172 -13.09 6.75 -2.91
C ARG A 172 -12.52 8.16 -2.82
N ARG A 173 -11.83 8.58 -3.86
CA ARG A 173 -11.19 9.90 -3.94
C ARG A 173 -11.76 10.69 -5.10
N ILE A 174 -12.16 11.93 -4.84
CA ILE A 174 -12.44 12.92 -5.85
C ILE A 174 -11.39 14.02 -5.73
N ALA A 175 -10.67 14.29 -6.80
CA ALA A 175 -9.56 15.21 -6.79
C ALA A 175 -9.69 16.30 -7.84
N LEU A 176 -9.37 17.53 -7.43
CA LEU A 176 -9.27 18.70 -8.31
C LEU A 176 -7.83 19.22 -8.25
N GLY A 177 -7.21 19.38 -9.39
CA GLY A 177 -5.84 19.83 -9.48
C GLY A 177 -5.62 20.93 -10.49
N ALA A 178 -4.46 21.56 -10.38
CA ALA A 178 -3.98 22.56 -11.31
C ALA A 178 -2.47 22.40 -11.52
N ALA A 179 -2.03 22.60 -12.75
CA ALA A 179 -0.63 22.66 -13.13
C ALA A 179 -0.37 23.90 -13.98
N PHE A 180 0.78 24.49 -13.81
CA PHE A 180 1.14 25.72 -14.49
C PHE A 180 2.66 25.81 -14.73
N PRO A 181 3.08 26.38 -15.87
CA PRO A 181 4.47 26.72 -16.11
C PRO A 181 4.88 27.88 -15.18
N LEU A 182 6.02 27.73 -14.52
CA LEU A 182 6.64 28.79 -13.72
C LEU A 182 7.66 29.58 -14.52
N LEU A 183 8.51 28.86 -15.22
CA LEU A 183 9.59 29.40 -16.05
C LEU A 183 9.70 28.54 -17.31
N GLY A 184 10.04 29.17 -18.42
CA GLY A 184 10.28 28.46 -19.67
C GLY A 184 11.01 29.32 -20.69
N ASN A 185 11.98 28.70 -21.36
CA ASN A 185 12.62 29.17 -22.56
C ASN A 185 12.96 27.97 -23.46
N ASP A 186 13.61 28.19 -24.59
CA ASP A 186 13.91 27.11 -25.55
C ASP A 186 14.68 25.93 -24.94
N ASN A 187 15.51 26.20 -23.93
CA ASN A 187 16.40 25.21 -23.31
C ASN A 187 16.01 24.77 -21.91
N PHE A 188 15.06 25.46 -21.28
CA PHE A 188 14.68 25.18 -19.90
C PHE A 188 13.17 25.31 -19.69
N SER A 189 12.59 24.41 -18.96
CA SER A 189 11.19 24.51 -18.50
C SER A 189 11.08 24.08 -17.05
N LEU A 190 10.30 24.83 -16.29
CA LEU A 190 9.92 24.53 -14.91
C LEU A 190 8.41 24.63 -14.79
N ARG A 191 7.80 23.57 -14.31
CA ARG A 191 6.35 23.47 -14.07
C ARG A 191 6.09 23.09 -12.63
N SER A 192 5.02 23.60 -12.05
CA SER A 192 4.50 23.13 -10.77
C SER A 192 3.05 22.73 -10.89
N GLY A 193 2.62 21.87 -10.00
CA GLY A 193 1.23 21.46 -9.89
C GLY A 193 0.86 21.13 -8.46
N PHE A 194 -0.40 21.33 -8.17
CA PHE A 194 -1.00 20.91 -6.92
C PHE A 194 -2.33 20.20 -7.20
N ARG A 195 -2.74 19.37 -6.25
CA ARG A 195 -4.03 18.67 -6.29
C ARG A 195 -4.60 18.63 -4.88
N LEU A 196 -5.86 19.02 -4.77
CA LEU A 196 -6.65 18.86 -3.55
C LEU A 196 -7.59 17.68 -3.77
N HIS A 197 -7.68 16.79 -2.79
CA HIS A 197 -8.59 15.67 -2.87
C HIS A 197 -9.44 15.52 -1.62
N TYR A 198 -10.70 15.19 -1.87
CA TYR A 198 -11.67 14.77 -0.88
C TYR A 198 -11.78 13.25 -0.92
N ASN A 199 -11.62 12.63 0.23
CA ASN A 199 -11.63 11.18 0.37
C ASN A 199 -12.85 10.74 1.18
N MET A 200 -13.57 9.78 0.66
CA MET A 200 -14.66 9.07 1.33
C MET A 200 -14.11 7.68 1.71
N GLY A 201 -13.97 7.42 3.00
CA GLY A 201 -13.57 6.10 3.52
C GLY A 201 -14.77 5.18 3.54
N MET A 202 -14.66 4.03 2.89
CA MET A 202 -15.70 3.01 2.85
C MET A 202 -15.46 1.95 3.90
N ALA A 203 -14.21 1.52 4.07
CA ALA A 203 -13.80 0.60 5.11
C ALA A 203 -12.38 0.93 5.58
N ALA A 204 -12.12 0.69 6.85
CA ALA A 204 -10.78 0.80 7.43
C ALA A 204 -10.57 -0.20 8.55
N ALA A 205 -9.31 -0.63 8.68
CA ALA A 205 -8.81 -1.38 9.81
C ALA A 205 -7.50 -0.74 10.28
N PHE A 206 -7.37 -0.49 11.57
CA PHE A 206 -6.18 0.10 12.14
C PHE A 206 -5.80 -0.66 13.42
N VAL A 207 -4.72 -1.43 13.33
CA VAL A 207 -4.11 -2.13 14.45
C VAL A 207 -2.99 -1.27 15.00
N ARG A 208 -3.12 -0.88 16.26
CA ARG A 208 -2.08 -0.12 16.98
C ARG A 208 -0.93 -1.04 17.36
N PRO A 209 0.28 -0.48 17.59
CA PRO A 209 1.38 -1.25 18.13
C PRO A 209 0.90 -2.06 19.33
N SER A 210 1.09 -3.36 19.26
CA SER A 210 0.65 -4.32 20.27
C SER A 210 1.83 -4.79 21.10
N GLN A 211 1.58 -5.12 22.36
CA GLN A 211 2.46 -5.92 23.17
C GLN A 211 2.09 -7.38 22.96
N ALA A 212 3.07 -8.23 22.68
CA ALA A 212 2.86 -9.66 22.54
C ALA A 212 4.16 -10.37 22.98
N GLU A 213 4.16 -10.90 24.17
CA GLU A 213 5.29 -11.65 24.70
C GLU A 213 4.92 -13.12 24.91
N LEU A 214 5.86 -14.00 24.69
CA LEU A 214 5.73 -15.44 24.89
C LEU A 214 6.96 -15.98 25.61
N PHE A 215 6.76 -16.73 26.65
CA PHE A 215 7.83 -17.49 27.32
C PHE A 215 7.39 -18.94 27.46
N THR A 216 8.24 -19.86 27.06
CA THR A 216 8.03 -21.30 27.25
C THR A 216 9.07 -21.83 28.26
N ALA A 217 8.61 -22.50 29.29
CA ALA A 217 9.50 -23.12 30.25
C ALA A 217 10.44 -24.13 29.58
N THR A 218 11.69 -24.24 30.06
CA THR A 218 12.71 -25.12 29.46
C THR A 218 12.32 -26.59 29.43
N ASP A 219 11.52 -27.02 30.40
CA ASP A 219 10.97 -28.36 30.50
C ASP A 219 9.63 -28.56 29.75
N GLY A 220 9.12 -27.50 29.15
CA GLY A 220 7.87 -27.50 28.44
C GLY A 220 6.61 -27.56 29.34
N SER A 221 6.77 -27.39 30.65
CA SER A 221 5.68 -27.52 31.62
C SER A 221 4.68 -26.36 31.59
N SER A 222 5.10 -25.20 31.09
CA SER A 222 4.23 -24.04 30.99
C SER A 222 4.60 -23.12 29.80
N ILE A 223 3.62 -22.38 29.38
CA ILE A 223 3.75 -21.26 28.43
C ILE A 223 3.12 -20.05 29.08
N ASP A 224 3.92 -19.03 29.33
CA ASP A 224 3.47 -17.74 29.81
C ASP A 224 3.29 -16.82 28.60
N TYR A 225 2.16 -16.14 28.50
CA TYR A 225 1.96 -15.14 27.45
C TYR A 225 1.39 -13.85 28.05
N ASP A 226 1.81 -12.74 27.44
CA ASP A 226 1.28 -11.40 27.69
C ASP A 226 0.91 -10.80 26.33
N LEU A 227 -0.38 -10.61 26.10
CA LEU A 227 -0.91 -10.13 24.83
C LEU A 227 -1.82 -8.93 25.06
N LEU A 228 -1.55 -7.84 24.37
CA LEU A 228 -2.42 -6.68 24.27
C LEU A 228 -2.49 -6.21 22.83
N VAL A 229 -3.58 -6.52 22.15
CA VAL A 229 -3.86 -6.04 20.79
C VAL A 229 -5.08 -5.13 20.81
N LYS A 230 -4.95 -3.97 20.19
CA LYS A 230 -6.03 -3.02 19.99
C LYS A 230 -6.23 -2.74 18.51
N ALA A 231 -7.37 -3.15 17.98
CA ALA A 231 -7.79 -2.91 16.61
C ALA A 231 -9.00 -1.99 16.56
N GLN A 232 -9.00 -1.06 15.61
CA GLN A 232 -10.14 -0.20 15.30
C GLN A 232 -10.58 -0.50 13.87
N LEU A 233 -11.84 -0.83 13.72
CA LEU A 233 -12.46 -1.17 12.44
C LEU A 233 -13.53 -0.13 12.12
N ALA A 234 -13.78 0.10 10.84
CA ALA A 234 -14.90 0.89 10.36
C ALA A 234 -15.39 0.33 9.02
N GLY A 235 -16.69 0.05 8.90
CA GLY A 235 -17.33 -0.45 7.68
C GLY A 235 -16.78 -1.79 7.17
N VAL A 236 -16.24 -2.64 8.04
CA VAL A 236 -15.66 -3.93 7.66
C VAL A 236 -16.71 -5.05 7.75
N GLU A 237 -17.54 -5.05 8.80
CA GLU A 237 -18.53 -6.10 9.01
C GLU A 237 -19.71 -5.98 8.04
N ASP A 238 -20.26 -4.76 7.92
CA ASP A 238 -21.37 -4.44 7.02
C ASP A 238 -20.86 -3.59 5.86
N PHE A 239 -19.92 -4.15 5.10
CA PHE A 239 -19.29 -3.43 3.99
C PHE A 239 -20.30 -3.06 2.91
N ASP A 240 -20.48 -1.75 2.69
CA ASP A 240 -21.25 -1.17 1.59
C ASP A 240 -20.38 -0.20 0.80
N PRO A 241 -20.07 -0.50 -0.49
CA PRO A 241 -19.24 0.37 -1.33
C PRO A 241 -19.92 1.70 -1.69
N PHE A 242 -21.18 1.91 -1.33
CA PHE A 242 -21.91 3.16 -1.58
C PHE A 242 -22.08 4.01 -0.32
N ASN A 243 -21.81 3.46 0.86
CA ASN A 243 -21.93 4.17 2.12
C ASN A 243 -20.54 4.49 2.70
N SER A 244 -20.26 5.77 2.93
CA SER A 244 -18.97 6.17 3.49
C SER A 244 -19.02 6.20 5.02
N THR A 245 -18.11 5.47 5.66
CA THR A 245 -17.95 5.41 7.11
C THR A 245 -16.96 6.45 7.65
N GLY A 246 -16.24 7.12 6.74
CA GLY A 246 -15.28 8.17 7.08
C GLY A 246 -15.07 9.18 5.97
N ARG A 247 -14.44 10.30 6.32
CA ARG A 247 -14.10 11.38 5.40
C ARG A 247 -12.70 11.90 5.68
N GLY A 248 -12.06 12.40 4.62
CA GLY A 248 -10.74 12.99 4.73
C GLY A 248 -10.46 14.00 3.63
N VAL A 249 -9.39 14.72 3.83
CA VAL A 249 -8.84 15.66 2.84
C VAL A 249 -7.35 15.45 2.73
N GLY A 250 -6.82 15.67 1.54
CA GLY A 250 -5.39 15.61 1.32
C GLY A 250 -4.96 16.51 0.19
N VAL A 251 -3.67 16.77 0.14
CA VAL A 251 -3.06 17.60 -0.88
C VAL A 251 -1.85 16.88 -1.48
N ASP A 252 -1.64 17.12 -2.76
CA ASP A 252 -0.44 16.73 -3.47
C ASP A 252 0.22 17.97 -4.07
N PHE A 253 1.52 17.94 -4.13
CA PHE A 253 2.31 18.98 -4.74
C PHE A 253 3.47 18.36 -5.52
N SER A 254 3.79 18.89 -6.69
CA SER A 254 4.97 18.48 -7.42
C SER A 254 5.53 19.60 -8.28
N THR A 255 6.82 19.44 -8.61
CA THR A 255 7.53 20.30 -9.53
C THR A 255 8.30 19.43 -10.52
N SER A 256 8.24 19.81 -11.79
CA SER A 256 8.93 19.16 -12.88
C SER A 256 9.81 20.17 -13.59
N MET A 257 11.05 19.82 -13.85
CA MET A 257 11.96 20.63 -14.64
C MET A 257 12.57 19.80 -15.76
N ALA A 258 12.81 20.46 -16.89
CA ALA A 258 13.52 19.88 -18.00
C ALA A 258 14.45 20.93 -18.60
N TRP A 259 15.65 20.51 -18.99
CA TRP A 259 16.59 21.34 -19.75
C TRP A 259 17.21 20.54 -20.88
N GLY A 260 17.40 21.20 -22.00
CA GLY A 260 17.94 20.60 -23.23
C GLY A 260 19.36 21.06 -23.49
N GLY A 261 20.17 20.17 -24.07
CA GLY A 261 21.45 20.51 -24.69
C GLY A 261 21.27 20.96 -26.15
N ASN A 262 22.28 21.66 -26.69
CA ASN A 262 22.33 22.07 -28.11
C ASN A 262 22.36 20.87 -29.07
N ASP A 263 22.66 19.68 -28.58
CA ASP A 263 22.70 18.41 -29.31
C ASP A 263 21.31 17.72 -29.36
N GLY A 264 20.29 18.35 -28.80
CA GLY A 264 18.92 17.77 -28.68
C GLY A 264 18.72 16.82 -27.50
N SER A 265 19.77 16.57 -26.69
CA SER A 265 19.62 15.83 -25.45
C SER A 265 18.78 16.63 -24.46
N ARG A 266 17.99 15.91 -23.62
CA ARG A 266 17.20 16.54 -22.56
C ARG A 266 17.43 15.82 -21.26
N PHE A 267 17.67 16.59 -20.23
CA PHE A 267 17.62 16.14 -18.85
C PHE A 267 16.29 16.56 -18.22
N SER A 268 15.70 15.69 -17.43
CA SER A 268 14.49 15.98 -16.66
C SER A 268 14.66 15.58 -15.20
N ALA A 269 14.06 16.35 -14.31
CA ALA A 269 13.94 15.99 -12.91
C ALA A 269 12.56 16.39 -12.39
N ASP A 270 11.96 15.51 -11.63
CA ASP A 270 10.69 15.71 -10.98
C ASP A 270 10.83 15.43 -9.49
N ALA A 271 10.14 16.22 -8.69
CA ALA A 271 10.00 16.02 -7.26
C ALA A 271 8.55 16.25 -6.85
N GLY A 272 8.02 15.41 -5.99
CA GLY A 272 6.66 15.55 -5.52
C GLY A 272 6.40 14.91 -4.18
N ILE A 273 5.35 15.41 -3.52
CA ILE A 273 4.75 14.84 -2.32
C ILE A 273 3.29 14.60 -2.65
N SER A 274 2.81 13.39 -2.41
CA SER A 274 1.41 13.02 -2.60
C SER A 274 0.80 12.46 -1.32
N ASP A 275 -0.53 12.53 -1.23
CA ASP A 275 -1.31 12.01 -0.13
C ASP A 275 -0.95 12.63 1.24
N LEU A 276 -0.56 13.92 1.26
CA LEU A 276 -0.36 14.64 2.52
C LEU A 276 -1.73 15.02 3.10
N GLY A 277 -2.21 14.23 4.08
CA GLY A 277 -3.53 14.41 4.62
C GLY A 277 -3.90 13.40 5.70
N PHE A 278 -5.17 13.39 6.05
CA PHE A 278 -5.71 12.46 7.05
C PHE A 278 -7.14 12.07 6.69
N MET A 279 -7.58 10.95 7.24
CA MET A 279 -8.96 10.48 7.21
C MET A 279 -9.47 10.27 8.62
N ARG A 280 -10.75 10.58 8.86
CA ARG A 280 -11.44 10.32 10.11
C ARG A 280 -12.63 9.41 9.84
N PHE A 281 -12.69 8.29 10.53
CA PHE A 281 -13.79 7.35 10.54
C PHE A 281 -14.64 7.60 11.77
N TYR A 282 -15.97 7.62 11.60
CA TYR A 282 -16.92 8.01 12.66
C TYR A 282 -18.25 7.25 12.57
N ASP A 283 -18.45 6.45 11.53
CA ASP A 283 -19.64 5.62 11.35
C ASP A 283 -19.22 4.16 11.24
N GLN A 284 -20.07 3.24 11.78
CA GLN A 284 -19.79 1.80 11.84
C GLN A 284 -18.41 1.51 12.45
N VAL A 285 -18.03 2.27 13.48
CA VAL A 285 -16.73 2.11 14.15
C VAL A 285 -16.86 1.10 15.28
N GLU A 286 -15.92 0.18 15.33
CA GLU A 286 -15.75 -0.79 16.41
C GLU A 286 -14.31 -0.78 16.89
N THR A 287 -14.12 -0.89 18.19
CA THR A 287 -12.82 -1.08 18.82
C THR A 287 -12.79 -2.47 19.44
N HIS A 288 -11.89 -3.31 18.95
CA HIS A 288 -11.61 -4.63 19.49
C HIS A 288 -10.36 -4.54 20.35
N ARG A 289 -10.46 -5.04 21.57
CA ARG A 289 -9.36 -5.20 22.51
C ARG A 289 -9.24 -6.68 22.85
N ILE A 290 -8.08 -7.23 22.58
CA ILE A 290 -7.73 -8.60 22.95
C ILE A 290 -6.64 -8.47 23.99
N GLU A 291 -6.90 -9.00 25.17
CA GLU A 291 -5.97 -8.97 26.29
C GLU A 291 -5.93 -10.36 26.94
N GLY A 292 -4.72 -10.82 27.21
CA GLY A 292 -4.52 -12.06 27.92
C GLY A 292 -3.15 -12.06 28.59
N GLU A 293 -3.15 -12.38 29.87
CA GLU A 293 -1.93 -12.58 30.68
C GLU A 293 -2.19 -13.86 31.49
N GLU A 294 -1.69 -15.00 31.01
CA GLU A 294 -1.91 -16.29 31.68
C GLU A 294 -0.71 -17.20 31.52
N VAL A 295 -0.65 -18.18 32.42
CA VAL A 295 0.27 -19.30 32.39
C VAL A 295 -0.47 -20.56 31.93
N PHE A 296 -0.26 -20.91 30.66
CA PHE A 296 -0.82 -22.12 30.10
C PHE A 296 0.00 -23.35 30.50
N GLN A 297 -0.60 -24.29 31.21
CA GLN A 297 0.06 -25.53 31.70
C GLN A 297 -0.18 -26.76 30.81
N GLY A 298 -0.72 -26.57 29.63
CA GLY A 298 -1.01 -27.64 28.66
C GLY A 298 -2.48 -28.08 28.65
N PHE A 299 -2.85 -28.76 27.59
CA PHE A 299 -4.15 -29.46 27.48
C PHE A 299 -3.98 -30.92 27.90
N GLN A 300 -5.00 -31.44 28.55
CA GLN A 300 -5.10 -32.88 28.74
C GLN A 300 -5.57 -33.49 27.41
N VAL A 301 -4.65 -34.15 26.69
CA VAL A 301 -4.99 -34.84 25.44
C VAL A 301 -5.65 -36.16 25.78
N GLU A 302 -6.93 -36.25 25.54
CA GLU A 302 -7.73 -37.47 25.80
C GLU A 302 -7.51 -38.54 24.72
N ASP A 303 -7.26 -38.10 23.48
CA ASP A 303 -6.97 -39.00 22.35
C ASP A 303 -5.65 -38.61 21.66
N VAL A 304 -4.62 -39.43 21.85
CA VAL A 304 -3.31 -39.22 21.23
C VAL A 304 -3.33 -39.35 19.70
N ALA A 305 -4.33 -40.04 19.15
CA ALA A 305 -4.48 -40.16 17.70
C ALA A 305 -5.07 -38.91 17.05
N ASN A 306 -5.83 -38.12 17.83
CA ASN A 306 -6.45 -36.86 17.42
C ASN A 306 -6.19 -35.76 18.46
N PRO A 307 -4.94 -35.31 18.61
CA PRO A 307 -4.52 -34.42 19.71
C PRO A 307 -5.16 -33.02 19.68
N PHE A 308 -5.85 -32.67 18.61
CA PHE A 308 -6.57 -31.40 18.45
C PHE A 308 -8.09 -31.57 18.47
N ASP A 309 -8.60 -32.80 18.74
CA ASP A 309 -10.02 -33.07 18.90
C ASP A 309 -10.49 -32.42 20.21
N GLY A 310 -11.41 -31.45 20.11
CA GLY A 310 -11.85 -30.64 21.25
C GLY A 310 -11.23 -29.26 21.37
N LEU A 311 -10.23 -28.90 20.56
CA LEU A 311 -9.75 -27.53 20.39
C LEU A 311 -10.66 -26.77 19.40
N ASP A 312 -11.79 -26.33 19.89
CA ASP A 312 -12.68 -25.47 19.14
C ASP A 312 -12.33 -23.97 19.33
N ALA A 313 -12.94 -23.13 18.52
CA ALA A 313 -12.74 -21.68 18.59
C ALA A 313 -13.16 -21.10 19.95
N ASP A 314 -14.13 -21.72 20.64
CA ASP A 314 -14.63 -21.27 21.93
C ASP A 314 -13.61 -21.55 23.03
N THR A 315 -12.94 -22.71 22.97
CA THR A 315 -11.82 -23.05 23.87
C THR A 315 -10.67 -22.09 23.71
N LEU A 316 -10.28 -21.77 22.45
CA LEU A 316 -9.24 -20.79 22.19
C LEU A 316 -9.63 -19.38 22.64
N ASN A 317 -10.87 -18.98 22.43
CA ASN A 317 -11.38 -17.68 22.88
C ASN A 317 -11.43 -17.55 24.41
N SER A 318 -11.51 -18.67 25.15
CA SER A 318 -11.51 -18.63 26.62
C SER A 318 -10.17 -18.20 27.23
N PHE A 319 -9.07 -18.31 26.46
CA PHE A 319 -7.76 -17.82 26.90
C PHE A 319 -7.56 -16.32 26.71
N PHE A 320 -8.42 -15.68 25.91
CA PHE A 320 -8.29 -14.26 25.60
C PHE A 320 -9.55 -13.51 26.03
N ASN A 321 -9.36 -12.48 26.83
CA ASN A 321 -10.44 -11.56 27.11
C ASN A 321 -10.63 -10.64 25.89
N THR A 322 -11.66 -10.91 25.10
CA THR A 322 -11.98 -10.12 23.92
C THR A 322 -13.13 -9.17 24.23
N GLU A 323 -12.85 -7.89 24.20
CA GLU A 323 -13.84 -6.83 24.37
C GLU A 323 -14.05 -6.09 23.03
N THR A 324 -15.32 -6.03 22.60
CA THR A 324 -15.73 -5.24 21.45
C THR A 324 -16.56 -4.05 21.93
N THR A 325 -16.11 -2.86 21.66
CA THR A 325 -16.80 -1.62 21.99
C THR A 325 -17.27 -0.95 20.70
N PRO A 326 -18.58 -0.91 20.42
CA PRO A 326 -19.12 -0.21 19.26
C PRO A 326 -19.08 1.31 19.44
N GLY A 327 -18.98 2.03 18.34
CA GLY A 327 -19.02 3.49 18.30
C GLY A 327 -17.66 4.16 18.46
N GLY A 328 -17.69 5.48 18.62
CA GLY A 328 -16.48 6.30 18.68
C GLY A 328 -16.02 6.82 17.32
N SER A 329 -14.79 7.23 17.25
CA SER A 329 -14.13 7.65 15.99
C SER A 329 -12.63 7.49 16.10
N PHE A 330 -11.99 7.29 14.96
CA PHE A 330 -10.53 7.31 14.89
C PHE A 330 -10.04 8.04 13.64
N ALA A 331 -8.82 8.54 13.70
CA ALA A 331 -8.17 9.18 12.57
C ALA A 331 -6.94 8.36 12.15
N MET A 332 -6.76 8.28 10.83
CA MET A 332 -5.58 7.68 10.22
C MET A 332 -4.87 8.72 9.36
N PRO A 333 -3.55 8.84 9.43
CA PRO A 333 -2.80 9.58 8.42
C PRO A 333 -2.95 8.89 7.07
N MET A 334 -2.94 9.65 6.00
CA MET A 334 -2.82 9.08 4.66
C MET A 334 -1.38 8.61 4.44
N SER A 335 -1.21 7.62 3.56
CA SER A 335 0.13 7.11 3.22
C SER A 335 0.88 8.12 2.36
N THR A 336 1.44 9.15 2.99
CA THR A 336 2.20 10.20 2.32
C THR A 336 3.40 9.61 1.59
N ARG A 337 3.54 9.93 0.31
CA ARG A 337 4.62 9.46 -0.56
C ARG A 337 5.45 10.62 -1.08
N MET A 338 6.76 10.45 -1.07
CA MET A 338 7.70 11.34 -1.74
C MET A 338 8.19 10.64 -3.02
N THR A 339 8.17 11.36 -4.13
CA THR A 339 8.59 10.86 -5.44
C THR A 339 9.68 11.74 -5.99
N PHE A 340 10.80 11.13 -6.37
CA PHE A 340 11.88 11.77 -7.10
C PHE A 340 12.12 10.97 -8.38
N ARG A 341 12.21 11.68 -9.50
CA ARG A 341 12.48 11.07 -10.79
C ARG A 341 13.55 11.88 -11.50
N PHE A 342 14.50 11.20 -12.12
CA PHE A 342 15.51 11.78 -12.99
C PHE A 342 15.44 11.05 -14.33
N GLY A 343 15.50 11.79 -15.40
CA GLY A 343 15.46 11.25 -16.75
C GLY A 343 16.49 11.92 -17.64
N TYR A 344 17.14 11.14 -18.49
CA TYR A 344 17.99 11.63 -19.55
C TYR A 344 17.50 11.07 -20.89
N HIS A 345 17.14 11.95 -21.81
CA HIS A 345 16.63 11.60 -23.12
C HIS A 345 17.71 11.85 -24.16
N LEU A 346 18.19 10.78 -24.77
CA LEU A 346 19.08 10.86 -25.93
C LEU A 346 18.21 11.05 -27.18
N SER A 347 18.37 12.17 -27.87
CA SER A 347 17.82 12.31 -29.22
C SER A 347 18.91 11.94 -30.20
N ASP A 348 18.89 10.74 -30.71
CA ASP A 348 19.69 10.37 -31.88
C ASP A 348 18.97 10.91 -33.12
N LEU A 349 19.39 12.09 -33.56
CA LEU A 349 19.12 12.56 -34.90
C LEU A 349 20.28 12.02 -35.77
N ASP A 350 19.99 10.94 -36.54
CA ASP A 350 20.86 10.60 -37.70
C ASP A 350 21.09 11.86 -38.52
N ARG A 351 22.30 12.03 -39.04
CA ARG A 351 22.69 13.12 -39.95
C ARG A 351 21.80 13.30 -41.19
N ARG A 352 20.78 12.44 -41.36
CA ARG A 352 19.74 12.46 -42.41
C ARG A 352 18.35 12.82 -41.89
N GLY A 353 18.20 13.27 -40.63
CA GLY A 353 16.93 13.71 -40.07
C GLY A 353 15.93 12.57 -39.79
N ARG A 354 16.38 11.33 -39.74
CA ARG A 354 15.50 10.19 -39.35
C ARG A 354 15.63 9.93 -37.85
N LEU A 355 14.52 9.92 -37.20
CA LEU A 355 14.38 9.50 -35.79
C LEU A 355 14.69 8.00 -35.67
N PHE A 356 15.86 7.63 -35.20
CA PHE A 356 16.11 6.30 -34.70
C PHE A 356 15.73 6.27 -33.20
N ASN A 357 15.06 5.21 -32.81
CA ASN A 357 14.59 4.83 -31.46
C ASN A 357 15.10 5.70 -30.31
N LYS A 358 14.21 6.46 -29.68
CA LYS A 358 14.49 7.15 -28.43
C LYS A 358 14.78 6.13 -27.34
N HIS A 359 16.01 6.05 -26.88
CA HIS A 359 16.34 5.34 -25.65
C HIS A 359 16.21 6.33 -24.49
N SER A 360 15.29 6.06 -23.59
CA SER A 360 15.17 6.78 -22.31
C SER A 360 15.76 5.89 -21.21
N ILE A 361 16.66 6.43 -20.42
CA ILE A 361 17.23 5.79 -19.23
C ILE A 361 16.60 6.50 -18.02
N TYR A 362 15.96 5.74 -17.17
CA TYR A 362 15.30 6.23 -15.94
C TYR A 362 15.96 5.64 -14.72
#